data_d199d47c480884635287ad901ca624fc
#
_entry.id   d199d47c480884635287ad901ca624fc
#
_cell.length_a   1.000
_cell.length_b   1.000
_cell.length_c   1.000
_cell.angle_alpha   90.00
_cell.angle_beta   90.00
_cell.angle_gamma   90.00
#
_symmetry.space_group_name_H-M   'P 1'
#
loop_
_entity.id
_entity.type
_entity.pdbx_description
1 polymer ?
#
loop_
_entity_poly.entity_id
_entity_poly.type
_entity_poly.pdbx_seq_one_letter_code
_entity_poly.pdbx_strand_id
1 'polypeptide(L)'
;GRYRATQSAEAVAYLLWNGDLPTDEQLAALRSTERAHRALQDDVKAAIDLTPLDAHPMDEVRTAVSVLGARDLAGTGSVLDATGTPEENLERSIRLFAALPAIVAYGQRRRRGEGLIAPRDDLDYAANFLWMTFGEEFDDVVVDAFNRSMILYAEHSFNASTFTARVITSTLSDLYSAVVGAIGALKGPLHGGANEAVLHIFDEIGDADE
;
A
#
# COMPACT_ATOMS: atom_id res chain seq x y z
N GLY A 1 4.79 5.60 23.19
CA GLY A 1 3.75 5.85 22.23
C GLY A 1 2.49 5.07 22.53
N ARG A 2 1.34 5.73 22.52
CA ARG A 2 0.04 5.13 22.80
C ARG A 2 -0.66 4.71 21.52
N TYR A 3 -0.03 3.85 20.73
CA TYR A 3 -0.77 3.19 19.65
C TYR A 3 -1.63 2.10 20.29
N ARG A 4 -2.91 2.39 20.47
CA ARG A 4 -3.84 1.37 20.95
C ARG A 4 -4.09 0.41 19.80
N ALA A 5 -3.88 -0.86 20.05
CA ALA A 5 -4.22 -1.99 19.18
C ALA A 5 -5.74 -2.07 18.81
N THR A 6 -6.49 -1.02 19.05
CA THR A 6 -7.93 -0.87 18.78
C THR A 6 -8.23 0.15 17.69
N GLN A 7 -7.20 0.73 17.04
CA GLN A 7 -7.38 1.67 15.95
C GLN A 7 -7.44 0.93 14.61
N SER A 8 -8.09 1.54 13.61
CA SER A 8 -8.03 1.02 12.25
C SER A 8 -6.75 1.51 11.53
N ALA A 9 -6.37 0.81 10.45
CA ALA A 9 -5.24 1.21 9.60
C ALA A 9 -5.42 2.63 9.06
N GLU A 10 -6.67 3.02 8.70
CA GLU A 10 -6.98 4.37 8.22
C GLU A 10 -6.77 5.44 9.32
N ALA A 11 -7.12 5.13 10.58
CA ALA A 11 -6.91 6.07 11.68
C ALA A 11 -5.42 6.28 11.96
N VAL A 12 -4.60 5.24 11.81
CA VAL A 12 -3.14 5.34 11.95
C VAL A 12 -2.53 6.09 10.76
N ALA A 13 -3.00 5.85 9.53
CA ALA A 13 -2.59 6.62 8.37
C ALA A 13 -2.89 8.12 8.57
N TYR A 14 -4.09 8.45 9.04
CA TYR A 14 -4.46 9.82 9.37
C TYR A 14 -3.50 10.45 10.40
N LEU A 15 -3.20 9.72 11.48
CA LEU A 15 -2.26 10.16 12.52
C LEU A 15 -0.88 10.47 11.94
N LEU A 16 -0.36 9.62 11.05
CA LEU A 16 0.96 9.81 10.44
C LEU A 16 1.01 11.04 9.53
N TRP A 17 -0.09 11.36 8.85
CA TRP A 17 -0.18 12.52 7.95
C TRP A 17 -0.47 13.84 8.70
N ASN A 18 -1.26 13.80 9.77
CA ASN A 18 -1.77 15.00 10.43
C ASN A 18 -1.20 15.25 11.84
N GLY A 19 -0.49 14.30 12.42
CA GLY A 19 0.16 14.40 13.73
C GLY A 19 -0.72 14.02 14.92
N ASP A 20 -2.04 13.96 14.75
CA ASP A 20 -3.01 13.57 15.77
C ASP A 20 -4.00 12.53 15.25
N LEU A 21 -4.60 11.76 16.17
CA LEU A 21 -5.66 10.81 15.81
C LEU A 21 -6.90 11.57 15.29
N PRO A 22 -7.60 11.01 14.30
CA PRO A 22 -8.79 11.65 13.77
C PRO A 22 -9.94 11.65 14.78
N THR A 23 -10.81 12.67 14.69
CA THR A 23 -12.17 12.59 15.22
C THR A 23 -12.99 11.61 14.37
N ASP A 24 -14.17 11.22 14.86
CA ASP A 24 -15.06 10.33 14.09
C ASP A 24 -15.46 10.95 12.75
N GLU A 25 -15.68 12.26 12.69
CA GLU A 25 -16.00 13.00 11.46
C GLU A 25 -14.82 13.00 10.49
N GLN A 26 -13.61 13.26 10.97
CA GLN A 26 -12.39 13.25 10.17
C GLN A 26 -12.08 11.85 9.61
N LEU A 27 -12.28 10.80 10.44
CA LEU A 27 -12.10 9.43 10.00
C LEU A 27 -13.14 9.04 8.93
N ALA A 28 -14.39 9.45 9.10
CA ALA A 28 -15.44 9.22 8.12
C ALA A 28 -15.13 9.92 6.79
N ALA A 29 -14.62 11.15 6.82
CA ALA A 29 -14.19 11.89 5.63
C ALA A 29 -13.02 11.20 4.92
N LEU A 30 -11.99 10.77 5.65
CA LEU A 30 -10.87 10.01 5.10
C LEU A 30 -11.35 8.72 4.43
N ARG A 31 -12.21 7.95 5.11
CA ARG A 31 -12.78 6.70 4.57
C ARG A 31 -13.59 6.93 3.29
N SER A 32 -14.35 8.01 3.23
CA SER A 32 -15.11 8.36 2.03
C SER A 32 -14.18 8.64 0.84
N THR A 33 -13.11 9.41 1.05
CA THR A 33 -12.11 9.71 0.02
C THR A 33 -11.34 8.46 -0.40
N GLU A 34 -10.91 7.65 0.56
CA GLU A 34 -10.18 6.41 0.31
C GLU A 34 -11.02 5.45 -0.53
N ARG A 35 -12.28 5.22 -0.17
CA ARG A 35 -13.19 4.34 -0.92
C ARG A 35 -13.40 4.78 -2.36
N ALA A 36 -13.47 6.09 -2.61
CA ALA A 36 -13.61 6.64 -3.96
C ALA A 36 -12.40 6.33 -4.87
N HIS A 37 -11.26 5.96 -4.30
CA HIS A 37 -10.02 5.68 -5.04
C HIS A 37 -9.56 4.21 -4.98
N ARG A 38 -10.37 3.29 -4.44
CA ARG A 38 -10.04 1.85 -4.29
C ARG A 38 -9.92 1.10 -5.60
N ALA A 39 -10.68 1.51 -6.62
CA ALA A 39 -10.77 0.77 -7.88
C ALA A 39 -9.44 0.78 -8.64
N LEU A 40 -9.01 -0.41 -9.09
CA LEU A 40 -7.84 -0.54 -9.96
C LEU A 40 -8.15 0.08 -11.32
N GLN A 41 -7.33 1.05 -11.73
CA GLN A 41 -7.49 1.73 -13.00
C GLN A 41 -7.02 0.83 -14.15
N ASP A 42 -7.66 0.94 -15.33
CA ASP A 42 -7.41 0.07 -16.47
C ASP A 42 -5.96 0.13 -17.00
N ASP A 43 -5.36 1.31 -17.02
CA ASP A 43 -3.97 1.50 -17.45
C ASP A 43 -2.97 0.92 -16.43
N VAL A 44 -3.24 1.04 -15.13
CA VAL A 44 -2.45 0.41 -14.08
C VAL A 44 -2.58 -1.12 -14.15
N LYS A 45 -3.82 -1.62 -14.35
CA LYS A 45 -4.07 -3.04 -14.59
C LYS A 45 -3.29 -3.56 -15.81
N ALA A 46 -3.36 -2.84 -16.93
CA ALA A 46 -2.63 -3.20 -18.14
C ALA A 46 -1.11 -3.25 -17.93
N ALA A 47 -0.56 -2.34 -17.12
CA ALA A 47 0.86 -2.36 -16.77
C ALA A 47 1.24 -3.60 -15.96
N ILE A 48 0.39 -4.03 -15.03
CA ILE A 48 0.57 -5.28 -14.29
C ILE A 48 0.50 -6.48 -15.24
N ASP A 49 -0.45 -6.47 -16.18
CA ASP A 49 -0.62 -7.56 -17.16
C ASP A 49 0.59 -7.76 -18.08
N LEU A 50 1.38 -6.71 -18.31
CA LEU A 50 2.62 -6.77 -19.09
C LEU A 50 3.80 -7.36 -18.30
N THR A 51 3.73 -7.47 -16.99
CA THR A 51 4.83 -8.06 -16.21
C THR A 51 4.83 -9.59 -16.32
N PRO A 52 5.99 -10.26 -16.42
CA PRO A 52 6.06 -11.72 -16.39
C PRO A 52 5.43 -12.29 -15.10
N LEU A 53 4.76 -13.44 -15.21
CA LEU A 53 4.13 -14.09 -14.04
C LEU A 53 5.12 -14.58 -12.99
N ASP A 54 6.35 -14.86 -13.38
CA ASP A 54 7.47 -15.26 -12.53
C ASP A 54 8.30 -14.07 -12.01
N ALA A 55 7.95 -12.84 -12.37
CA ALA A 55 8.60 -11.66 -11.81
C ALA A 55 8.30 -11.56 -10.31
N HIS A 56 9.21 -10.98 -9.53
CA HIS A 56 8.99 -10.77 -8.10
C HIS A 56 7.76 -9.86 -7.86
N PRO A 57 6.85 -10.16 -6.90
CA PRO A 57 5.63 -9.37 -6.67
C PRO A 57 5.88 -7.87 -6.50
N MET A 58 6.97 -7.49 -5.83
CA MET A 58 7.34 -6.08 -5.62
C MET A 58 7.70 -5.35 -6.93
N ASP A 59 8.07 -6.06 -7.99
CA ASP A 59 8.32 -5.44 -9.31
C ASP A 59 7.01 -5.03 -9.98
N GLU A 60 5.95 -5.82 -9.80
CA GLU A 60 4.60 -5.45 -10.24
C GLU A 60 4.09 -4.21 -9.49
N VAL A 61 4.22 -4.20 -8.16
CA VAL A 61 3.79 -3.07 -7.33
C VAL A 61 4.55 -1.79 -7.72
N ARG A 62 5.87 -1.88 -7.88
CA ARG A 62 6.70 -0.75 -8.27
C ARG A 62 6.29 -0.20 -9.64
N THR A 63 6.06 -1.08 -10.61
CA THR A 63 5.64 -0.71 -11.97
C THR A 63 4.26 -0.05 -11.95
N ALA A 64 3.31 -0.63 -11.23
CA ALA A 64 1.96 -0.09 -11.08
C ALA A 64 1.96 1.32 -10.46
N VAL A 65 2.73 1.53 -9.39
CA VAL A 65 2.87 2.86 -8.77
C VAL A 65 3.53 3.87 -9.70
N SER A 66 4.49 3.46 -10.51
CA SER A 66 5.12 4.34 -11.51
C SER A 66 4.11 4.78 -12.58
N VAL A 67 3.26 3.88 -13.07
CA VAL A 67 2.20 4.21 -14.03
C VAL A 67 1.15 5.12 -13.41
N LEU A 68 0.73 4.82 -12.18
CA LEU A 68 -0.20 5.68 -11.43
C LEU A 68 0.33 7.10 -11.28
N GLY A 69 1.62 7.25 -10.96
CA GLY A 69 2.28 8.54 -10.86
C GLY A 69 2.33 9.29 -12.20
N ALA A 70 2.71 8.60 -13.27
CA ALA A 70 2.75 9.19 -14.61
C ALA A 70 1.36 9.70 -15.05
N ARG A 71 0.30 8.97 -14.70
CA ARG A 71 -1.09 9.36 -14.95
C ARG A 71 -1.50 10.58 -14.15
N ASP A 72 -1.27 10.58 -12.84
CA ASP A 72 -1.69 11.64 -11.93
C ASP A 72 -0.94 12.97 -12.20
N LEU A 73 0.28 12.86 -12.70
CA LEU A 73 1.12 14.01 -13.04
C LEU A 73 1.00 14.43 -14.51
N ALA A 74 0.20 13.73 -15.32
CA ALA A 74 -0.01 14.08 -16.72
C ALA A 74 -0.62 15.49 -16.84
N GLY A 75 0.04 16.36 -17.60
CA GLY A 75 -0.40 17.75 -17.80
C GLY A 75 0.09 18.74 -16.73
N THR A 76 0.84 18.32 -15.72
CA THR A 76 1.59 19.26 -14.87
C THR A 76 2.70 19.89 -15.71
N GLY A 77 2.77 21.23 -15.71
CA GLY A 77 3.57 21.99 -16.69
C GLY A 77 5.08 21.78 -16.59
N SER A 78 5.63 21.68 -15.39
CA SER A 78 7.06 21.51 -15.16
C SER A 78 7.35 20.47 -14.07
N VAL A 79 8.61 20.06 -13.97
CA VAL A 79 9.07 19.16 -12.89
C VAL A 79 8.82 19.79 -11.51
N LEU A 80 8.94 21.12 -11.38
CA LEU A 80 8.67 21.81 -10.11
C LEU A 80 7.18 21.79 -9.76
N ASP A 81 6.30 21.88 -10.75
CA ASP A 81 4.85 21.77 -10.53
C ASP A 81 4.46 20.35 -10.08
N ALA A 82 5.18 19.35 -10.56
CA ALA A 82 5.00 17.96 -10.13
C ALA A 82 5.35 17.70 -8.65
N THR A 83 6.19 18.53 -8.02
CA THR A 83 6.50 18.47 -6.59
C THR A 83 5.23 18.63 -5.74
N GLY A 84 4.32 19.51 -6.15
CA GLY A 84 3.03 19.76 -5.51
C GLY A 84 3.11 20.50 -4.18
N THR A 85 1.99 21.02 -3.73
CA THR A 85 1.80 21.58 -2.38
C THR A 85 1.67 20.48 -1.33
N PRO A 86 1.77 20.79 -0.03
CA PRO A 86 1.47 19.84 1.04
C PRO A 86 0.09 19.20 0.92
N GLU A 87 -0.93 19.99 0.55
CA GLU A 87 -2.32 19.55 0.39
C GLU A 87 -2.46 18.59 -0.79
N GLU A 88 -1.88 18.91 -1.95
CA GLU A 88 -1.86 18.02 -3.13
C GLU A 88 -1.11 16.72 -2.83
N ASN A 89 -0.02 16.78 -2.08
CA ASN A 89 0.73 15.59 -1.70
C ASN A 89 -0.03 14.73 -0.68
N LEU A 90 -0.83 15.33 0.19
CA LEU A 90 -1.75 14.58 1.06
C LEU A 90 -2.81 13.85 0.23
N GLU A 91 -3.42 14.51 -0.74
CA GLU A 91 -4.39 13.87 -1.66
C GLU A 91 -3.76 12.73 -2.46
N ARG A 92 -2.55 12.93 -2.99
CA ARG A 92 -1.78 11.88 -3.68
C ARG A 92 -1.46 10.71 -2.76
N SER A 93 -1.12 10.98 -1.50
CA SER A 93 -0.87 9.97 -0.48
C SER A 93 -2.11 9.13 -0.17
N ILE A 94 -3.28 9.77 -0.06
CA ILE A 94 -4.56 9.07 0.16
C ILE A 94 -4.90 8.21 -1.07
N ARG A 95 -4.71 8.71 -2.29
CA ARG A 95 -4.92 7.93 -3.52
C ARG A 95 -4.00 6.71 -3.62
N LEU A 96 -2.72 6.87 -3.29
CA LEU A 96 -1.78 5.76 -3.23
C LEU A 96 -2.19 4.73 -2.18
N PHE A 97 -2.53 5.19 -0.97
CA PHE A 97 -3.01 4.34 0.11
C PHE A 97 -4.23 3.52 -0.32
N ALA A 98 -5.19 4.15 -0.99
CA ALA A 98 -6.40 3.50 -1.48
C ALA A 98 -6.15 2.51 -2.63
N ALA A 99 -5.23 2.82 -3.56
CA ALA A 99 -4.98 2.03 -4.75
C ALA A 99 -4.09 0.80 -4.49
N LEU A 100 -3.16 0.89 -3.54
CA LEU A 100 -2.18 -0.17 -3.27
C LEU A 100 -2.80 -1.54 -2.96
N PRO A 101 -3.87 -1.65 -2.14
CA PRO A 101 -4.53 -2.93 -1.90
C PRO A 101 -5.03 -3.62 -3.18
N ALA A 102 -5.64 -2.87 -4.09
CA ALA A 102 -6.14 -3.42 -5.34
C ALA A 102 -4.99 -3.86 -6.28
N ILE A 103 -3.89 -3.11 -6.31
CA ILE A 103 -2.67 -3.46 -7.06
C ILE A 103 -2.12 -4.80 -6.56
N VAL A 104 -1.92 -4.93 -5.24
CA VAL A 104 -1.35 -6.14 -4.63
C VAL A 104 -2.29 -7.34 -4.79
N ALA A 105 -3.58 -7.16 -4.51
CA ALA A 105 -4.59 -8.20 -4.62
C ALA A 105 -4.70 -8.72 -6.06
N TYR A 106 -4.73 -7.83 -7.05
CA TYR A 106 -4.79 -8.22 -8.46
C TYR A 106 -3.54 -8.96 -8.90
N GLY A 107 -2.34 -8.49 -8.57
CA GLY A 107 -1.09 -9.18 -8.87
C GLY A 107 -1.06 -10.60 -8.31
N GLN A 108 -1.50 -10.79 -7.07
CA GLN A 108 -1.59 -12.10 -6.43
C GLN A 108 -2.60 -13.02 -7.11
N ARG A 109 -3.80 -12.52 -7.44
CA ARG A 109 -4.83 -13.29 -8.14
C ARG A 109 -4.39 -13.68 -9.55
N ARG A 110 -3.79 -12.76 -10.28
CA ARG A 110 -3.24 -13.00 -11.62
C ARG A 110 -2.23 -14.16 -11.63
N ARG A 111 -1.34 -14.24 -10.63
CA ARG A 111 -0.39 -15.34 -10.45
C ARG A 111 -1.05 -16.69 -10.22
N ARG A 112 -2.23 -16.70 -9.62
CA ARG A 112 -3.07 -17.90 -9.42
C ARG A 112 -3.94 -18.24 -10.63
N GLY A 113 -3.87 -17.45 -11.72
CA GLY A 113 -4.78 -17.59 -12.87
C GLY A 113 -6.20 -17.13 -12.60
N GLU A 114 -6.39 -16.27 -11.58
CA GLU A 114 -7.68 -15.75 -11.15
C GLU A 114 -7.90 -14.33 -11.66
N GLY A 115 -9.17 -13.93 -11.80
CA GLY A 115 -9.55 -12.60 -12.27
C GLY A 115 -9.53 -11.53 -11.17
N LEU A 116 -9.60 -10.26 -11.59
CA LEU A 116 -9.78 -9.11 -10.71
C LEU A 116 -11.10 -9.23 -9.92
N ILE A 117 -11.04 -8.92 -8.63
CA ILE A 117 -12.23 -8.71 -7.80
C ILE A 117 -12.33 -7.20 -7.51
N ALA A 118 -13.52 -6.65 -7.73
CA ALA A 118 -13.78 -5.25 -7.44
C ALA A 118 -13.81 -4.98 -5.93
N PRO A 119 -13.33 -3.82 -5.48
CA PRO A 119 -13.44 -3.41 -4.09
C PRO A 119 -14.90 -3.24 -3.68
N ARG A 120 -15.17 -3.32 -2.38
CA ARG A 120 -16.47 -3.08 -1.77
C ARG A 120 -16.41 -1.85 -0.86
N ASP A 121 -17.43 -1.00 -0.93
CA ASP A 121 -17.52 0.23 -0.16
C ASP A 121 -18.04 0.02 1.28
N ASP A 122 -18.68 -1.12 1.54
CA ASP A 122 -19.20 -1.49 2.85
C ASP A 122 -18.15 -2.13 3.76
N LEU A 123 -17.02 -2.57 3.22
CA LEU A 123 -15.90 -3.13 3.97
C LEU A 123 -14.90 -2.06 4.40
N ASP A 124 -14.29 -2.24 5.57
CA ASP A 124 -13.13 -1.45 5.98
C ASP A 124 -11.88 -1.78 5.14
N TYR A 125 -10.78 -1.06 5.37
CA TYR A 125 -9.57 -1.20 4.58
C TYR A 125 -8.98 -2.62 4.63
N ALA A 126 -8.92 -3.23 5.82
CA ALA A 126 -8.37 -4.58 6.02
C ALA A 126 -9.26 -5.65 5.40
N ALA A 127 -10.55 -5.62 5.71
CA ALA A 127 -11.52 -6.57 5.18
C ALA A 127 -11.62 -6.48 3.65
N ASN A 128 -11.58 -5.27 3.09
CA ASN A 128 -11.62 -5.06 1.65
C ASN A 128 -10.38 -5.61 0.93
N PHE A 129 -9.18 -5.49 1.52
CA PHE A 129 -7.98 -6.11 0.97
C PHE A 129 -8.10 -7.63 0.93
N LEU A 130 -8.55 -8.25 2.03
CA LEU A 130 -8.76 -9.70 2.11
C LEU A 130 -9.82 -10.16 1.09
N TRP A 131 -10.94 -9.43 0.99
CA TRP A 131 -11.97 -9.67 -0.02
C TRP A 131 -11.41 -9.65 -1.45
N MET A 132 -10.68 -8.61 -1.82
CA MET A 132 -10.11 -8.49 -3.17
C MET A 132 -9.07 -9.57 -3.46
N THR A 133 -8.37 -10.06 -2.43
CA THR A 133 -7.30 -11.06 -2.58
C THR A 133 -7.85 -12.48 -2.69
N PHE A 134 -8.83 -12.84 -1.85
CA PHE A 134 -9.29 -14.21 -1.71
C PHE A 134 -10.68 -14.46 -2.30
N GLY A 135 -11.50 -13.42 -2.47
CA GLY A 135 -12.86 -13.54 -3.03
C GLY A 135 -13.92 -13.99 -2.02
N GLU A 136 -13.57 -13.98 -0.74
CA GLU A 136 -14.47 -14.36 0.36
C GLU A 136 -14.33 -13.39 1.54
N GLU A 137 -15.36 -13.32 2.38
CA GLU A 137 -15.32 -12.58 3.63
C GLU A 137 -14.71 -13.46 4.74
N PHE A 138 -13.86 -12.85 5.54
CA PHE A 138 -13.24 -13.48 6.70
C PHE A 138 -13.95 -13.07 7.98
N ASP A 139 -13.82 -13.88 9.01
CA ASP A 139 -14.33 -13.53 10.33
C ASP A 139 -13.59 -12.33 10.95
N ASP A 140 -14.20 -11.72 11.95
CA ASP A 140 -13.67 -10.52 12.61
C ASP A 140 -12.30 -10.74 13.24
N VAL A 141 -11.97 -11.97 13.64
CA VAL A 141 -10.67 -12.30 14.27
C VAL A 141 -9.56 -12.22 13.24
N VAL A 142 -9.76 -12.74 12.03
CA VAL A 142 -8.79 -12.67 10.93
C VAL A 142 -8.64 -11.23 10.45
N VAL A 143 -9.74 -10.51 10.26
CA VAL A 143 -9.71 -9.10 9.85
C VAL A 143 -8.98 -8.24 10.88
N ASP A 144 -9.27 -8.39 12.18
CA ASP A 144 -8.60 -7.64 13.24
C ASP A 144 -7.10 -7.99 13.34
N ALA A 145 -6.74 -9.26 13.22
CA ALA A 145 -5.33 -9.67 13.20
C ALA A 145 -4.57 -9.03 12.02
N PHE A 146 -5.16 -9.03 10.83
CA PHE A 146 -4.56 -8.40 9.67
C PHE A 146 -4.48 -6.86 9.81
N ASN A 147 -5.54 -6.20 10.29
CA ASN A 147 -5.53 -4.77 10.59
C ASN A 147 -4.41 -4.40 11.57
N ARG A 148 -4.23 -5.17 12.64
CA ARG A 148 -3.16 -4.96 13.62
C ARG A 148 -1.78 -5.14 13.01
N SER A 149 -1.59 -6.12 12.14
CA SER A 149 -0.32 -6.31 11.44
C SER A 149 0.04 -5.10 10.60
N MET A 150 -0.90 -4.54 9.84
CA MET A 150 -0.69 -3.32 9.05
C MET A 150 -0.32 -2.13 9.93
N ILE A 151 -0.96 -1.97 11.10
CA ILE A 151 -0.64 -0.90 12.07
C ILE A 151 0.79 -1.05 12.59
N LEU A 152 1.24 -2.26 12.90
CA LEU A 152 2.59 -2.53 13.39
C LEU A 152 3.66 -2.25 12.33
N TYR A 153 3.32 -2.43 11.05
CA TYR A 153 4.23 -2.14 9.94
C TYR A 153 4.16 -0.69 9.43
N ALA A 154 3.17 0.10 9.86
CA ALA A 154 2.93 1.44 9.32
C ALA A 154 4.09 2.40 9.56
N GLU A 155 4.77 2.29 10.70
CA GLU A 155 5.90 3.16 11.05
C GLU A 155 6.84 2.47 12.05
N HIS A 156 8.13 2.47 11.79
CA HIS A 156 9.16 2.00 12.70
C HIS A 156 10.49 2.78 12.57
N SER A 157 10.41 4.11 12.47
CA SER A 157 11.54 5.04 12.41
C SER A 157 12.27 5.07 11.06
N PHE A 158 13.60 5.19 11.07
CA PHE A 158 14.42 5.36 9.87
C PHE A 158 14.78 4.02 9.21
N ASN A 159 13.81 3.35 8.62
CA ASN A 159 14.11 2.20 7.76
C ASN A 159 14.70 2.63 6.41
N ALA A 160 15.24 1.66 5.67
CA ALA A 160 15.88 1.91 4.38
C ALA A 160 14.92 2.51 3.33
N SER A 161 13.64 2.13 3.34
CA SER A 161 12.61 2.69 2.45
C SER A 161 12.35 4.16 2.77
N THR A 162 12.17 4.51 4.04
CA THR A 162 12.01 5.90 4.49
C THR A 162 13.22 6.75 4.11
N PHE A 163 14.43 6.23 4.33
CA PHE A 163 15.65 6.93 3.93
C PHE A 163 15.72 7.18 2.43
N THR A 164 15.42 6.16 1.62
CA THR A 164 15.40 6.26 0.16
C THR A 164 14.38 7.29 -0.33
N ALA A 165 13.15 7.23 0.21
CA ALA A 165 12.11 8.22 -0.12
C ALA A 165 12.55 9.65 0.20
N ARG A 166 13.15 9.87 1.37
CA ARG A 166 13.67 11.19 1.77
C ARG A 166 14.78 11.70 0.86
N VAL A 167 15.69 10.84 0.41
CA VAL A 167 16.74 11.20 -0.55
C VAL A 167 16.11 11.66 -1.86
N ILE A 168 15.16 10.91 -2.42
CA ILE A 168 14.49 11.29 -3.66
C ILE A 168 13.71 12.60 -3.49
N THR A 169 12.93 12.71 -2.41
CA THR A 169 12.16 13.94 -2.12
C THR A 169 13.06 15.17 -1.95
N SER A 170 14.28 15.00 -1.39
CA SER A 170 15.22 16.11 -1.21
C SER A 170 15.71 16.74 -2.54
N THR A 171 15.51 16.05 -3.65
CA THR A 171 15.82 16.55 -4.99
C THR A 171 14.64 17.34 -5.61
N LEU A 172 13.57 17.56 -4.88
CA LEU A 172 12.29 18.12 -5.34
C LEU A 172 11.58 17.25 -6.40
N SER A 173 11.86 15.95 -6.41
CA SER A 173 11.09 14.99 -7.20
C SER A 173 9.70 14.76 -6.59
N ASP A 174 8.80 14.23 -7.40
CA ASP A 174 7.41 13.99 -7.02
C ASP A 174 7.27 12.85 -6.00
N LEU A 175 6.10 12.79 -5.33
CA LEU A 175 5.76 11.79 -4.33
C LEU A 175 5.82 10.34 -4.88
N TYR A 176 5.34 10.12 -6.10
CA TYR A 176 5.31 8.78 -6.69
C TYR A 176 6.71 8.24 -6.95
N SER A 177 7.61 9.08 -7.46
CA SER A 177 9.02 8.74 -7.63
C SER A 177 9.68 8.36 -6.31
N ALA A 178 9.38 9.08 -5.22
CA ALA A 178 9.88 8.75 -3.89
C ALA A 178 9.36 7.40 -3.39
N VAL A 179 8.06 7.11 -3.59
CA VAL A 179 7.45 5.84 -3.21
C VAL A 179 7.97 4.68 -4.07
N VAL A 180 8.14 4.86 -5.38
CA VAL A 180 8.76 3.87 -6.28
C VAL A 180 10.17 3.49 -5.81
N GLY A 181 10.98 4.48 -5.44
CA GLY A 181 12.31 4.23 -4.86
C GLY A 181 12.26 3.49 -3.52
N ALA A 182 11.31 3.85 -2.66
CA ALA A 182 11.08 3.17 -1.38
C ALA A 182 10.66 1.70 -1.56
N ILE A 183 9.81 1.40 -2.54
CA ILE A 183 9.41 0.03 -2.91
C ILE A 183 10.64 -0.75 -3.40
N GLY A 184 11.53 -0.11 -4.18
CA GLY A 184 12.79 -0.71 -4.60
C GLY A 184 13.69 -1.09 -3.43
N ALA A 185 13.81 -0.21 -2.43
CA ALA A 185 14.55 -0.50 -1.21
C ALA A 185 13.88 -1.60 -0.38
N LEU A 186 12.54 -1.60 -0.30
CA LEU A 186 11.76 -2.59 0.46
C LEU A 186 11.96 -4.01 -0.09
N LYS A 187 12.08 -4.18 -1.40
CA LYS A 187 12.36 -5.46 -2.04
C LYS A 187 13.69 -6.10 -1.60
N GLY A 188 14.65 -5.30 -1.13
CA GLY A 188 15.99 -5.78 -0.79
C GLY A 188 15.99 -6.86 0.30
N PRO A 189 16.85 -7.91 0.17
CA PRO A 189 16.87 -9.03 1.12
C PRO A 189 17.29 -8.64 2.54
N LEU A 190 17.96 -7.48 2.70
CA LEU A 190 18.35 -6.94 4.01
C LEU A 190 17.30 -5.96 4.59
N HIS A 191 16.11 -5.88 3.98
CA HIS A 191 15.01 -5.02 4.44
C HIS A 191 13.69 -5.80 4.40
N GLY A 192 12.74 -5.48 3.52
CA GLY A 192 11.45 -6.17 3.44
C GLY A 192 11.56 -7.65 3.03
N GLY A 193 12.52 -8.00 2.19
CA GLY A 193 12.80 -9.40 1.84
C GLY A 193 13.19 -10.29 3.03
N ALA A 194 13.63 -9.72 4.16
CA ALA A 194 13.87 -10.49 5.37
C ALA A 194 12.58 -11.07 5.97
N ASN A 195 11.45 -10.36 5.83
CA ASN A 195 10.13 -10.86 6.30
C ASN A 195 9.65 -12.03 5.44
N GLU A 196 9.91 -12.01 4.14
CA GLU A 196 9.62 -13.12 3.24
C GLU A 196 10.44 -14.36 3.61
N ALA A 197 11.71 -14.19 3.92
CA ALA A 197 12.59 -15.27 4.34
C ALA A 197 12.11 -15.98 5.64
N VAL A 198 11.42 -15.27 6.54
CA VAL A 198 10.86 -15.87 7.76
C VAL A 198 9.78 -16.91 7.43
N LEU A 199 8.98 -16.72 6.39
CA LEU A 199 7.98 -17.71 5.97
C LEU A 199 8.64 -19.03 5.56
N HIS A 200 9.74 -18.96 4.83
CA HIS A 200 10.51 -20.18 4.47
C HIS A 200 11.08 -20.89 5.69
N ILE A 201 11.51 -20.14 6.72
CA ILE A 201 11.99 -20.72 7.98
C ILE A 201 10.84 -21.46 8.68
N PHE A 202 9.63 -20.92 8.70
CA PHE A 202 8.47 -21.61 9.27
C PHE A 202 8.12 -22.87 8.49
N ASP A 203 8.21 -22.84 7.17
CA ASP A 203 7.98 -24.03 6.33
C ASP A 203 9.03 -25.13 6.58
N GLU A 204 10.29 -24.75 6.88
CA GLU A 204 11.38 -25.67 7.20
C GLU A 204 11.25 -26.27 8.62
N ILE A 205 10.73 -25.50 9.58
CA ILE A 205 10.58 -25.95 10.97
C ILE A 205 9.42 -26.96 11.10
N GLY A 206 8.38 -26.84 10.23
CA GLY A 206 7.21 -27.69 10.32
C GLY A 206 6.37 -27.45 11.58
N ASP A 207 5.75 -28.50 12.08
CA ASP A 207 4.93 -28.44 13.30
C ASP A 207 5.80 -28.34 14.56
N ALA A 208 5.29 -27.62 15.58
CA ALA A 208 5.99 -27.39 16.83
C ALA A 208 6.29 -28.66 17.67
N ASP A 209 5.79 -29.82 17.24
CA ASP A 209 5.95 -31.13 17.89
C ASP A 209 7.04 -32.01 17.22
N GLU A 210 7.74 -31.50 16.20
CA GLU A 210 8.96 -32.09 15.62
C GLU A 210 10.22 -31.44 16.19
#